data_d99755ba698dd3d7e42b81521e39c7f9
#
_entry.id   d99755ba698dd3d7e42b81521e39c7f9
#
_cell.length_a   1.000
_cell.length_b   1.000
_cell.length_c   1.000
_cell.angle_alpha   90.00
_cell.angle_beta   90.00
_cell.angle_gamma   90.00
#
_symmetry.space_group_name_H-M   'P 1'
#
loop_
_entity.id
_entity.type
_entity.pdbx_description
1 polymer ?
#
loop_
_entity_poly.entity_id
_entity_poly.type
_entity_poly.pdbx_seq_one_letter_code
_entity_poly.pdbx_strand_id
1 'polypeptide(L)'
;MNVFGQIVDYKSSFTRSHSFSVAEKVTKMARFYGYDESTVERMYIAGVLHDIGKMAVSNDILEKPAKLSETEFAYMQTHAWYTYVILSQINGFEDITEWASLHHEKLNGSGYPFGKTGKDMSEKDRLVACVDIYQALSEDRPYKKGMDHAKCMSIMRDMASRGLIDARITEDIDKKLSGEKRSENRHK
;
A
#
# COMPACT_ATOMS: atom_id res chain seq x y z
N MET A 1 0.87 22.57 -1.09
CA MET A 1 2.17 21.86 -0.99
C MET A 1 2.08 20.96 0.23
N ASN A 2 2.09 19.63 0.05
CA ASN A 2 1.73 18.69 1.10
C ASN A 2 2.98 18.35 1.96
N VAL A 3 3.07 18.93 3.15
CA VAL A 3 4.20 18.75 4.09
C VAL A 3 4.45 17.27 4.42
N PHE A 4 3.39 16.48 4.54
CA PHE A 4 3.50 15.04 4.81
C PHE A 4 4.14 14.26 3.65
N GLY A 5 3.83 14.61 2.40
CA GLY A 5 4.50 14.03 1.24
C GLY A 5 6.01 14.31 1.23
N GLN A 6 6.43 15.50 1.65
CA GLN A 6 7.84 15.86 1.74
C GLN A 6 8.58 15.09 2.86
N ILE A 7 7.92 14.76 3.96
CA ILE A 7 8.53 13.99 5.06
C ILE A 7 8.81 12.54 4.61
N VAL A 8 7.87 11.93 3.89
CA VAL A 8 8.07 10.58 3.30
C VAL A 8 9.17 10.60 2.22
N ASP A 9 9.29 11.72 1.49
CA ASP A 9 10.29 11.97 0.46
C ASP A 9 11.74 11.95 0.96
N TYR A 10 11.95 12.32 2.21
CA TYR A 10 13.29 12.47 2.78
C TYR A 10 14.03 11.14 2.98
N LYS A 11 13.29 10.03 3.07
CA LYS A 11 13.88 8.74 3.41
C LYS A 11 14.27 7.91 2.18
N SER A 12 13.51 7.97 1.08
CA SER A 12 13.84 7.30 -0.19
C SER A 12 12.98 7.86 -1.33
N SER A 13 13.61 8.27 -2.43
CA SER A 13 12.93 8.71 -3.66
C SER A 13 12.01 7.64 -4.25
N PHE A 14 12.31 6.38 -4.00
CA PHE A 14 11.51 5.24 -4.43
C PHE A 14 10.18 5.14 -3.65
N THR A 15 10.23 5.29 -2.32
CA THR A 15 9.05 5.25 -1.45
C THR A 15 8.04 6.35 -1.84
N ARG A 16 8.53 7.53 -2.24
CA ARG A 16 7.70 8.65 -2.70
C ARG A 16 6.84 8.28 -3.91
N SER A 17 7.48 7.84 -5.00
CA SER A 17 6.76 7.50 -6.24
C SER A 17 5.71 6.41 -6.00
N HIS A 18 6.06 5.41 -5.18
CA HIS A 18 5.18 4.32 -4.77
C HIS A 18 3.94 4.84 -4.03
N SER A 19 4.13 5.59 -2.94
CA SER A 19 3.03 6.06 -2.09
C SER A 19 2.04 6.95 -2.84
N PHE A 20 2.51 7.86 -3.70
CA PHE A 20 1.62 8.66 -4.54
C PHE A 20 0.86 7.81 -5.56
N SER A 21 1.53 6.83 -6.18
CA SER A 21 0.87 5.91 -7.12
C SER A 21 -0.19 5.04 -6.44
N VAL A 22 0.05 4.60 -5.20
CA VAL A 22 -0.96 3.91 -4.38
C VAL A 22 -2.13 4.84 -4.10
N ALA A 23 -1.88 6.07 -3.64
CA ALA A 23 -2.92 7.05 -3.32
C ALA A 23 -3.82 7.38 -4.52
N GLU A 24 -3.24 7.59 -5.71
CA GLU A 24 -3.99 7.83 -6.94
C GLU A 24 -4.90 6.64 -7.30
N LYS A 25 -4.39 5.41 -7.20
CA LYS A 25 -5.17 4.20 -7.49
C LYS A 25 -6.25 3.94 -6.44
N VAL A 26 -5.95 4.15 -5.16
CA VAL A 26 -6.94 4.08 -4.08
C VAL A 26 -8.07 5.08 -4.33
N THR A 27 -7.75 6.33 -4.69
CA THR A 27 -8.73 7.37 -5.03
C THR A 27 -9.63 6.96 -6.20
N LYS A 28 -9.03 6.41 -7.26
CA LYS A 28 -9.78 5.93 -8.43
C LYS A 28 -10.74 4.79 -8.07
N MET A 29 -10.29 3.87 -7.24
CA MET A 29 -11.12 2.76 -6.78
C MET A 29 -12.21 3.24 -5.80
N ALA A 30 -11.91 4.17 -4.91
CA ALA A 30 -12.87 4.77 -3.97
C ALA A 30 -14.02 5.47 -4.71
N ARG A 31 -13.73 6.24 -5.75
CA ARG A 31 -14.75 6.83 -6.62
C ARG A 31 -15.54 5.78 -7.40
N PHE A 32 -14.90 4.71 -7.85
CA PHE A 32 -15.59 3.60 -8.49
C PHE A 32 -16.59 2.90 -7.54
N TYR A 33 -16.31 2.83 -6.25
CA TYR A 33 -17.21 2.31 -5.23
C TYR A 33 -18.29 3.31 -4.80
N GLY A 34 -18.26 4.53 -5.33
CA GLY A 34 -19.26 5.56 -5.04
C GLY A 34 -19.12 6.16 -3.65
N TYR A 35 -17.93 6.12 -3.05
CA TYR A 35 -17.70 6.81 -1.78
C TYR A 35 -17.81 8.33 -1.98
N ASP A 36 -18.26 9.04 -0.94
CA ASP A 36 -18.32 10.50 -0.94
C ASP A 36 -16.90 11.12 -1.01
N GLU A 37 -16.80 12.36 -1.52
CA GLU A 37 -15.50 13.01 -1.73
C GLU A 37 -14.69 13.18 -0.44
N SER A 38 -15.33 13.35 0.72
CA SER A 38 -14.63 13.41 2.00
C SER A 38 -13.92 12.07 2.30
N THR A 39 -14.62 10.96 2.10
CA THR A 39 -14.03 9.62 2.22
C THR A 39 -12.92 9.39 1.20
N VAL A 40 -13.13 9.83 -0.05
CA VAL A 40 -12.12 9.73 -1.13
C VAL A 40 -10.83 10.48 -0.77
N GLU A 41 -10.95 11.71 -0.27
CA GLU A 41 -9.80 12.52 0.17
C GLU A 41 -9.05 11.85 1.34
N ARG A 42 -9.78 11.31 2.31
CA ARG A 42 -9.18 10.60 3.45
C ARG A 42 -8.48 9.32 3.01
N MET A 43 -9.05 8.57 2.08
CA MET A 43 -8.41 7.38 1.49
C MET A 43 -7.17 7.74 0.66
N TYR A 44 -7.16 8.90 -0.03
CA TYR A 44 -5.95 9.42 -0.67
C TYR A 44 -4.84 9.66 0.36
N ILE A 45 -5.17 10.30 1.49
CA ILE A 45 -4.22 10.55 2.58
C ILE A 45 -3.70 9.23 3.16
N ALA A 46 -4.57 8.25 3.38
CA ALA A 46 -4.15 6.91 3.84
C ALA A 46 -3.16 6.25 2.85
N GLY A 47 -3.44 6.33 1.55
CA GLY A 47 -2.53 5.84 0.51
C GLY A 47 -1.17 6.54 0.48
N VAL A 48 -1.14 7.87 0.70
CA VAL A 48 0.14 8.61 0.81
C VAL A 48 0.92 8.20 2.05
N LEU A 49 0.25 7.94 3.16
CA LEU A 49 0.87 7.75 4.48
C LEU A 49 1.04 6.27 4.89
N HIS A 50 0.58 5.29 4.09
CA HIS A 50 0.60 3.88 4.49
C HIS A 50 2.01 3.39 4.90
N ASP A 51 3.02 3.93 4.31
CA ASP A 51 4.44 3.58 4.49
C ASP A 51 5.22 4.57 5.39
N ILE A 52 4.55 5.53 6.06
CA ILE A 52 5.25 6.55 6.87
C ILE A 52 6.10 5.94 7.99
N GLY A 53 5.71 4.77 8.50
CA GLY A 53 6.47 4.05 9.52
C GLY A 53 7.85 3.56 9.06
N LYS A 54 8.14 3.54 7.76
CA LYS A 54 9.49 3.29 7.22
C LYS A 54 10.52 4.30 7.73
N MET A 55 10.08 5.45 8.24
CA MET A 55 10.96 6.41 8.91
C MET A 55 11.68 5.80 10.14
N ALA A 56 11.07 4.82 10.79
CA ALA A 56 11.68 4.12 11.93
C ALA A 56 12.62 2.97 11.52
N VAL A 57 12.64 2.58 10.24
CA VAL A 57 13.51 1.52 9.72
C VAL A 57 14.85 2.12 9.31
N SER A 58 15.98 1.45 9.62
CA SER A 58 17.30 1.94 9.23
C SER A 58 17.50 1.90 7.72
N ASN A 59 18.29 2.84 7.17
CA ASN A 59 18.57 2.89 5.74
C ASN A 59 19.32 1.65 5.25
N ASP A 60 20.18 1.07 6.08
CA ASP A 60 20.94 -0.15 5.74
C ASP A 60 20.01 -1.33 5.40
N ILE A 61 18.83 -1.38 6.02
CA ILE A 61 17.79 -2.39 5.71
C ILE A 61 16.90 -1.94 4.56
N LEU A 62 16.47 -0.68 4.58
CA LEU A 62 15.54 -0.12 3.59
C LEU A 62 16.13 -0.13 2.18
N GLU A 63 17.41 0.20 2.04
CA GLU A 63 18.13 0.33 0.77
C GLU A 63 19.09 -0.84 0.49
N LYS A 64 18.98 -1.94 1.24
CA LYS A 64 19.86 -3.09 1.08
C LYS A 64 19.82 -3.63 -0.36
N PRO A 65 20.95 -3.68 -1.08
CA PRO A 65 21.01 -4.14 -2.46
C PRO A 65 20.96 -5.68 -2.59
N ALA A 66 20.42 -6.37 -1.58
CA ALA A 66 20.33 -7.81 -1.50
C ALA A 66 19.04 -8.25 -0.80
N LYS A 67 18.72 -9.53 -0.86
CA LYS A 67 17.59 -10.09 -0.11
C LYS A 67 17.81 -9.90 1.40
N LEU A 68 16.77 -9.45 2.10
CA LEU A 68 16.80 -9.36 3.56
C LEU A 68 16.88 -10.75 4.19
N SER A 69 17.64 -10.88 5.28
CA SER A 69 17.58 -12.06 6.17
C SER A 69 16.21 -12.10 6.88
N GLU A 70 15.90 -13.21 7.54
CA GLU A 70 14.63 -13.33 8.29
C GLU A 70 14.53 -12.29 9.40
N THR A 71 15.61 -12.00 10.12
CA THR A 71 15.65 -10.99 11.17
C THR A 71 15.49 -9.57 10.61
N GLU A 72 16.15 -9.26 9.50
CA GLU A 72 16.01 -7.96 8.81
C GLU A 72 14.60 -7.81 8.24
N PHE A 73 14.00 -8.88 7.70
CA PHE A 73 12.63 -8.83 7.21
C PHE A 73 11.63 -8.62 8.35
N ALA A 74 11.80 -9.32 9.48
CA ALA A 74 10.99 -9.08 10.68
C ALA A 74 11.10 -7.64 11.17
N TYR A 75 12.33 -7.06 11.13
CA TYR A 75 12.50 -5.64 11.44
C TYR A 75 11.85 -4.73 10.42
N MET A 76 11.94 -5.03 9.12
CA MET A 76 11.22 -4.29 8.07
C MET A 76 9.70 -4.28 8.31
N GLN A 77 9.12 -5.40 8.74
CA GLN A 77 7.68 -5.50 9.00
C GLN A 77 7.20 -4.55 10.10
N THR A 78 8.08 -4.11 11.00
CA THR A 78 7.71 -3.16 12.07
C THR A 78 7.24 -1.80 11.54
N HIS A 79 7.52 -1.44 10.26
CA HIS A 79 7.04 -0.17 9.70
C HIS A 79 5.51 -0.05 9.75
N ALA A 80 4.77 -1.14 9.57
CA ALA A 80 3.31 -1.09 9.64
C ALA A 80 2.81 -0.74 11.05
N TRP A 81 3.47 -1.27 12.09
CA TRP A 81 3.23 -0.88 13.49
C TRP A 81 3.60 0.60 13.72
N TYR A 82 4.74 1.06 13.23
CA TYR A 82 5.12 2.46 13.36
C TYR A 82 4.22 3.40 12.57
N THR A 83 3.66 2.98 11.42
CA THR A 83 2.60 3.72 10.73
C THR A 83 1.41 3.95 11.68
N TYR A 84 0.93 2.91 12.36
CA TYR A 84 -0.12 3.03 13.36
C TYR A 84 0.28 3.99 14.49
N VAL A 85 1.45 3.81 15.08
CA VAL A 85 1.91 4.63 16.21
C VAL A 85 2.00 6.10 15.83
N ILE A 86 2.54 6.43 14.66
CA ILE A 86 2.69 7.82 14.20
C ILE A 86 1.32 8.46 13.92
N LEU A 87 0.46 7.78 13.17
CA LEU A 87 -0.81 8.36 12.75
C LEU A 87 -1.83 8.43 13.89
N SER A 88 -1.80 7.53 14.84
CA SER A 88 -2.69 7.54 16.03
C SER A 88 -2.46 8.75 16.96
N GLN A 89 -1.37 9.50 16.78
CA GLN A 89 -1.14 10.75 17.53
C GLN A 89 -1.89 11.95 16.93
N ILE A 90 -2.54 11.79 15.78
CA ILE A 90 -3.22 12.88 15.08
C ILE A 90 -4.73 12.74 15.28
N ASN A 91 -5.31 13.66 16.05
CA ASN A 91 -6.75 13.68 16.28
C ASN A 91 -7.52 13.81 14.96
N GLY A 92 -8.55 12.98 14.78
CA GLY A 92 -9.36 12.95 13.56
C GLY A 92 -8.78 12.10 12.44
N PHE A 93 -7.70 11.34 12.69
CA PHE A 93 -7.10 10.40 11.73
C PHE A 93 -7.41 8.93 12.05
N GLU A 94 -8.39 8.64 12.89
CA GLU A 94 -8.69 7.28 13.37
C GLU A 94 -8.89 6.30 12.21
N ASP A 95 -9.71 6.66 11.23
CA ASP A 95 -9.97 5.87 10.02
C ASP A 95 -8.76 5.84 9.07
N ILE A 96 -8.08 6.97 8.85
CA ILE A 96 -6.85 7.04 8.04
C ILE A 96 -5.78 6.14 8.63
N THR A 97 -5.65 6.16 9.97
CA THR A 97 -4.69 5.33 10.71
C THR A 97 -4.97 3.84 10.49
N GLU A 98 -6.24 3.44 10.57
CA GLU A 98 -6.64 2.06 10.33
C GLU A 98 -6.33 1.66 8.88
N TRP A 99 -6.84 2.39 7.90
CA TRP A 99 -6.64 2.08 6.48
C TRP A 99 -5.16 2.06 6.08
N ALA A 100 -4.34 2.96 6.62
CA ALA A 100 -2.91 3.03 6.32
C ALA A 100 -2.11 1.92 6.98
N SER A 101 -2.40 1.56 8.23
CA SER A 101 -1.59 0.61 9.00
C SER A 101 -1.90 -0.86 8.73
N LEU A 102 -3.07 -1.17 8.13
CA LEU A 102 -3.52 -2.54 7.87
C LEU A 102 -3.16 -3.06 6.47
N HIS A 103 -2.40 -2.30 5.68
CA HIS A 103 -2.10 -2.66 4.27
C HIS A 103 -1.31 -3.98 4.10
N HIS A 104 -0.68 -4.47 5.14
CA HIS A 104 0.01 -5.77 5.16
C HIS A 104 -0.76 -6.88 5.90
N GLU A 105 -1.97 -6.60 6.39
CA GLU A 105 -2.82 -7.66 6.92
C GLU A 105 -3.31 -8.60 5.81
N LYS A 106 -3.67 -9.82 6.20
CA LYS A 106 -4.20 -10.84 5.30
C LYS A 106 -5.54 -11.34 5.85
N LEU A 107 -6.50 -11.62 4.97
CA LEU A 107 -7.85 -12.01 5.39
C LEU A 107 -7.87 -13.29 6.25
N ASN A 108 -6.86 -14.13 6.13
CA ASN A 108 -6.71 -15.36 6.94
C ASN A 108 -5.96 -15.14 8.27
N GLY A 109 -5.60 -13.89 8.62
CA GLY A 109 -4.89 -13.56 9.86
C GLY A 109 -3.37 -13.80 9.83
N SER A 110 -2.80 -14.21 8.69
CA SER A 110 -1.34 -14.42 8.56
C SER A 110 -0.55 -13.15 8.24
N GLY A 111 -1.21 -12.00 8.24
CA GLY A 111 -0.60 -10.70 8.00
C GLY A 111 0.02 -10.08 9.25
N TYR A 112 0.40 -8.83 9.14
CA TYR A 112 0.98 -8.03 10.23
C TYR A 112 0.52 -6.57 10.10
N PRO A 113 0.56 -5.74 11.16
CA PRO A 113 1.24 -5.97 12.44
C PRO A 113 0.35 -6.61 13.52
N PHE A 114 -0.98 -6.71 13.32
CA PHE A 114 -1.94 -7.09 14.36
C PHE A 114 -2.47 -8.52 14.18
N GLY A 115 -2.27 -9.15 13.04
CA GLY A 115 -2.85 -10.46 12.69
C GLY A 115 -4.37 -10.41 12.52
N LYS A 116 -4.91 -9.28 12.06
CA LYS A 116 -6.34 -9.10 11.79
C LYS A 116 -6.80 -10.03 10.68
N THR A 117 -8.03 -10.53 10.83
CA THR A 117 -8.69 -11.36 9.81
C THR A 117 -9.64 -10.51 8.95
N GLY A 118 -10.17 -11.10 7.88
CA GLY A 118 -11.14 -10.41 7.03
C GLY A 118 -12.42 -9.97 7.75
N LYS A 119 -12.73 -10.54 8.93
CA LYS A 119 -13.85 -10.10 9.78
C LYS A 119 -13.55 -8.80 10.53
N ASP A 120 -12.28 -8.55 10.80
CA ASP A 120 -11.78 -7.41 11.56
C ASP A 120 -11.38 -6.24 10.65
N MET A 121 -11.41 -6.44 9.32
CA MET A 121 -11.01 -5.46 8.32
C MET A 121 -12.23 -4.91 7.58
N SER A 122 -12.36 -3.60 7.52
CA SER A 122 -13.36 -2.93 6.70
C SER A 122 -13.07 -3.13 5.20
N GLU A 123 -14.03 -2.79 4.34
CA GLU A 123 -13.81 -2.79 2.87
C GLU A 123 -12.67 -1.83 2.48
N LYS A 124 -12.53 -0.69 3.17
CA LYS A 124 -11.52 0.31 2.89
C LYS A 124 -10.11 -0.16 3.25
N ASP A 125 -9.93 -0.87 4.38
CA ASP A 125 -8.66 -1.51 4.75
C ASP A 125 -8.21 -2.49 3.66
N ARG A 126 -9.13 -3.37 3.25
CA ARG A 126 -8.88 -4.37 2.20
C ARG A 126 -8.60 -3.74 0.86
N LEU A 127 -9.23 -2.59 0.56
CA LEU A 127 -9.00 -1.85 -0.68
C LEU A 127 -7.58 -1.28 -0.72
N VAL A 128 -7.12 -0.62 0.35
CA VAL A 128 -5.75 -0.09 0.42
C VAL A 128 -4.73 -1.22 0.30
N ALA A 129 -4.93 -2.34 1.00
CA ALA A 129 -4.06 -3.51 0.93
C ALA A 129 -3.97 -4.12 -0.48
N CYS A 130 -5.10 -4.28 -1.17
CA CYS A 130 -5.12 -4.82 -2.54
C CYS A 130 -4.45 -3.87 -3.54
N VAL A 131 -4.67 -2.56 -3.42
CA VAL A 131 -4.07 -1.56 -4.30
C VAL A 131 -2.56 -1.46 -4.09
N ASP A 132 -2.09 -1.53 -2.84
CA ASP A 132 -0.65 -1.56 -2.53
C ASP A 132 0.03 -2.77 -3.18
N ILE A 133 -0.55 -3.97 -3.03
CA ILE A 133 -0.05 -5.18 -3.69
C ILE A 133 0.02 -5.01 -5.21
N TYR A 134 -1.05 -4.48 -5.82
CA TYR A 134 -1.07 -4.24 -7.26
C TYR A 134 0.03 -3.27 -7.69
N GLN A 135 0.19 -2.15 -6.96
CA GLN A 135 1.23 -1.17 -7.23
C GLN A 135 2.63 -1.80 -7.09
N ALA A 136 2.88 -2.53 -6.00
CA ALA A 136 4.17 -3.17 -5.76
C ALA A 136 4.55 -4.23 -6.82
N LEU A 137 3.57 -4.85 -7.47
CA LEU A 137 3.79 -5.79 -8.56
C LEU A 137 4.04 -5.09 -9.90
N SER A 138 3.35 -3.99 -10.16
CA SER A 138 3.32 -3.30 -11.47
C SER A 138 4.42 -2.25 -11.65
N GLU A 139 5.01 -1.73 -10.56
CA GLU A 139 6.03 -0.68 -10.66
C GLU A 139 7.43 -1.20 -10.97
N ASP A 140 8.18 -0.38 -11.71
CA ASP A 140 9.61 -0.63 -11.93
C ASP A 140 10.40 -0.28 -10.65
N ARG A 141 11.27 -1.20 -10.24
CA ARG A 141 12.20 -1.01 -9.11
C ARG A 141 13.64 -1.02 -9.61
N PRO A 142 14.61 -0.40 -8.91
CA PRO A 142 16.00 -0.33 -9.37
C PRO A 142 16.59 -1.69 -9.82
N TYR A 143 16.13 -2.77 -9.20
CA TYR A 143 16.64 -4.13 -9.45
C TYR A 143 15.62 -5.07 -10.09
N LYS A 144 14.40 -4.59 -10.42
CA LYS A 144 13.32 -5.44 -10.94
C LYS A 144 12.35 -4.62 -11.78
N LYS A 145 12.17 -5.02 -13.03
CA LYS A 145 11.13 -4.45 -13.88
C LYS A 145 9.74 -4.85 -13.37
N GLY A 146 8.82 -3.88 -13.34
CA GLY A 146 7.43 -4.13 -12.97
C GLY A 146 6.77 -5.13 -13.93
N MET A 147 5.81 -5.87 -13.42
CA MET A 147 5.05 -6.84 -14.21
C MET A 147 3.98 -6.13 -15.04
N ASP A 148 3.59 -6.73 -16.16
CA ASP A 148 2.41 -6.29 -16.88
C ASP A 148 1.13 -6.57 -16.08
N HIS A 149 0.04 -5.91 -16.48
CA HIS A 149 -1.24 -6.01 -15.79
C HIS A 149 -1.73 -7.46 -15.69
N ALA A 150 -1.66 -8.24 -16.77
CA ALA A 150 -2.14 -9.62 -16.79
C ALA A 150 -1.39 -10.50 -15.78
N LYS A 151 -0.06 -10.30 -15.66
CA LYS A 151 0.75 -11.03 -14.69
C LYS A 151 0.46 -10.60 -13.25
N CYS A 152 0.26 -9.29 -13.01
CA CYS A 152 -0.17 -8.80 -11.70
C CYS A 152 -1.49 -9.45 -11.29
N MET A 153 -2.49 -9.46 -12.17
CA MET A 153 -3.80 -10.05 -11.89
C MET A 153 -3.73 -11.57 -11.66
N SER A 154 -2.89 -12.28 -12.40
CA SER A 154 -2.66 -13.73 -12.18
C SER A 154 -2.16 -14.00 -10.76
N ILE A 155 -1.21 -13.21 -10.27
CA ILE A 155 -0.67 -13.34 -8.90
C ILE A 155 -1.73 -12.97 -7.86
N MET A 156 -2.45 -11.87 -8.06
CA MET A 156 -3.47 -11.43 -7.13
C MET A 156 -4.64 -12.41 -7.03
N ARG A 157 -5.05 -13.03 -8.15
CA ARG A 157 -6.07 -14.09 -8.16
C ARG A 157 -5.61 -15.34 -7.40
N ASP A 158 -4.35 -15.74 -7.54
CA ASP A 158 -3.79 -16.81 -6.70
C ASP A 158 -3.84 -16.45 -5.21
N MET A 159 -3.44 -15.23 -4.84
CA MET A 159 -3.53 -14.77 -3.47
C MET A 159 -4.98 -14.76 -2.96
N ALA A 160 -5.93 -14.31 -3.77
CA ALA A 160 -7.35 -14.29 -3.43
C ALA A 160 -7.92 -15.70 -3.25
N SER A 161 -7.56 -16.66 -4.12
CA SER A 161 -7.97 -18.06 -4.02
C SER A 161 -7.48 -18.75 -2.74
N ARG A 162 -6.37 -18.27 -2.20
CA ARG A 162 -5.80 -18.73 -0.93
C ARG A 162 -6.33 -17.98 0.29
N GLY A 163 -7.32 -17.10 0.10
CA GLY A 163 -7.92 -16.32 1.18
C GLY A 163 -6.98 -15.27 1.80
N LEU A 164 -5.99 -14.80 1.04
CA LEU A 164 -5.02 -13.81 1.53
C LEU A 164 -5.53 -12.38 1.32
N ILE A 165 -6.21 -12.12 0.22
CA ILE A 165 -6.75 -10.79 -0.15
C ILE A 165 -8.19 -10.92 -0.65
N ASP A 166 -8.87 -9.78 -0.78
CA ASP A 166 -10.28 -9.75 -1.18
C ASP A 166 -10.44 -10.05 -2.68
N ALA A 167 -11.16 -11.13 -3.00
CA ALA A 167 -11.38 -11.59 -4.36
C ALA A 167 -12.22 -10.59 -5.19
N ARG A 168 -13.25 -9.96 -4.60
CA ARG A 168 -14.08 -8.97 -5.28
C ARG A 168 -13.25 -7.73 -5.63
N ILE A 169 -12.50 -7.21 -4.68
CA ILE A 169 -11.63 -6.04 -4.91
C ILE A 169 -10.58 -6.37 -5.98
N THR A 170 -10.03 -7.59 -5.97
CA THR A 170 -9.09 -8.04 -7.00
C THR A 170 -9.70 -7.96 -8.40
N GLU A 171 -10.91 -8.46 -8.62
CA GLU A 171 -11.59 -8.39 -9.92
C GLU A 171 -11.99 -6.95 -10.30
N ASP A 172 -12.30 -6.11 -9.34
CA ASP A 172 -12.62 -4.70 -9.59
C ASP A 172 -11.36 -3.89 -9.96
N ILE A 173 -10.19 -4.23 -9.43
CA ILE A 173 -8.89 -3.70 -9.86
C ILE A 173 -8.63 -4.07 -11.33
N ASP A 174 -8.88 -5.32 -11.72
CA ASP A 174 -8.74 -5.76 -13.12
C ASP A 174 -9.60 -4.90 -14.06
N LYS A 175 -10.87 -4.68 -13.73
CA LYS A 175 -11.79 -3.87 -14.54
C LYS A 175 -11.38 -2.41 -14.66
N LYS A 176 -10.83 -1.82 -13.59
CA LYS A 176 -10.64 -0.37 -13.50
C LYS A 176 -9.22 0.11 -13.79
N LEU A 177 -8.21 -0.73 -13.56
CA LEU A 177 -6.82 -0.35 -13.73
C LEU A 177 -6.16 -0.98 -14.97
N SER A 178 -6.88 -1.82 -15.74
CA SER A 178 -6.37 -2.49 -16.94
C SER A 178 -5.87 -1.56 -18.04
N GLY A 179 -6.37 -0.34 -18.13
CA GLY A 179 -6.00 0.65 -19.15
C GLY A 179 -4.91 1.64 -18.74
N GLU A 180 -4.37 1.53 -17.54
CA GLU A 180 -3.31 2.44 -17.11
C GLU A 180 -1.99 2.09 -17.79
N LYS A 181 -1.57 2.95 -18.75
CA LYS A 181 -0.21 2.91 -19.28
C LYS A 181 0.76 3.14 -18.12
N ARG A 182 1.85 2.34 -18.05
CA ARG A 182 2.99 2.62 -17.17
C ARG A 182 3.30 4.11 -17.25
N SER A 183 3.26 4.78 -16.11
CA SER A 183 3.77 6.15 -16.03
C SER A 183 5.26 6.08 -16.34
N GLU A 184 5.61 6.38 -17.59
CA GLU A 184 7.01 6.63 -17.94
C GLU A 184 7.48 7.78 -17.05
N ASN A 185 8.51 7.53 -16.27
CA ASN A 185 9.21 8.54 -15.48
C ASN A 185 9.63 9.69 -16.41
N ARG A 186 8.77 10.70 -16.55
CA ARG A 186 9.13 12.00 -17.13
C ARG A 186 9.70 12.87 -16.02
N HIS A 187 10.90 12.55 -15.57
CA HIS A 187 11.79 13.54 -14.97
C HIS A 187 13.21 13.21 -15.41
N LYS A 188 13.58 13.85 -16.54
CA LYS A 188 14.97 14.17 -16.83
C LYS A 188 15.35 15.43 -16.06
#